data_fa92ee5a72c40b23961a7de40f437220
#
_entry.id   fa92ee5a72c40b23961a7de40f437220
#
_cell.length_a   1.000
_cell.length_b   1.000
_cell.length_c   1.000
_cell.angle_alpha   90.00
_cell.angle_beta   90.00
_cell.angle_gamma   90.00
#
_symmetry.space_group_name_H-M   'P 1'
#
loop_
_entity.id
_entity.type
_entity.pdbx_description
1 polymer ?
#
loop_
_entity_poly.entity_id
_entity_poly.type
_entity_poly.pdbx_seq_one_letter_code
_entity_poly.pdbx_strand_id
1 'polypeptide(L)'
;MHNIKKSIRKNIALAAVMLMAVFALAACGKKDDGGSFGFNNGSVLLTPGEKFSADDEGMPETLQYMEAASCYFEGLDKVFTYDGYEITTYPKTDGDYIQDVNVSSETIRTDKGVGVGSTLEDIEAAYGKDYTVSGKMYEYYQDDTKYIYFFILNDVVQYYGYGMDVK
;
A
#
# COMPACT_ATOMS: atom_id res chain seq x y z
N MET A 1 42.05 -24.80 -46.58
CA MET A 1 41.84 -24.31 -45.20
C MET A 1 41.27 -22.89 -45.09
N HIS A 2 40.94 -22.19 -46.20
CA HIS A 2 40.49 -20.77 -46.15
C HIS A 2 38.97 -20.58 -46.10
N ASN A 3 38.19 -21.57 -46.53
CA ASN A 3 36.72 -21.49 -46.62
C ASN A 3 35.98 -21.80 -45.30
N ILE A 4 36.58 -22.50 -44.37
CA ILE A 4 35.93 -22.87 -43.11
C ILE A 4 35.84 -21.65 -42.13
N LYS A 5 36.88 -20.79 -42.13
CA LYS A 5 36.88 -19.58 -41.27
C LYS A 5 35.86 -18.52 -41.67
N LYS A 6 35.42 -18.49 -42.94
CA LYS A 6 34.44 -17.50 -43.44
C LYS A 6 33.01 -17.91 -43.11
N SER A 7 32.72 -19.21 -43.02
CA SER A 7 31.42 -19.74 -42.61
C SER A 7 31.14 -19.55 -41.12
N ILE A 8 32.14 -19.76 -40.27
CA ILE A 8 32.02 -19.59 -38.82
C ILE A 8 31.74 -18.13 -38.43
N ARG A 9 32.37 -17.17 -39.11
CA ARG A 9 32.14 -15.75 -38.84
C ARG A 9 30.75 -15.27 -39.24
N LYS A 10 30.14 -15.85 -40.31
CA LYS A 10 28.75 -15.51 -40.73
C LYS A 10 27.73 -16.07 -39.74
N ASN A 11 27.95 -17.26 -39.22
CA ASN A 11 27.02 -17.89 -38.27
C ASN A 11 27.08 -17.24 -36.88
N ILE A 12 28.22 -16.72 -36.44
CA ILE A 12 28.35 -15.98 -35.19
C ILE A 12 27.65 -14.61 -35.28
N ALA A 13 27.75 -13.93 -36.44
CA ALA A 13 27.06 -12.66 -36.64
C ALA A 13 25.53 -12.81 -36.68
N LEU A 14 25.03 -13.92 -37.26
CA LEU A 14 23.56 -14.17 -37.29
C LEU A 14 23.03 -14.56 -35.91
N ALA A 15 23.78 -15.31 -35.09
CA ALA A 15 23.42 -15.68 -33.73
C ALA A 15 23.37 -14.45 -32.79
N ALA A 16 24.29 -13.49 -32.97
CA ALA A 16 24.33 -12.27 -32.16
C ALA A 16 23.15 -11.30 -32.46
N VAL A 17 22.67 -11.26 -33.71
CA VAL A 17 21.53 -10.43 -34.09
C VAL A 17 20.20 -11.03 -33.60
N MET A 18 20.08 -12.38 -33.56
CA MET A 18 18.87 -13.02 -33.00
C MET A 18 18.79 -12.92 -31.47
N LEU A 19 19.92 -12.82 -30.77
CA LEU A 19 19.93 -12.69 -29.31
C LEU A 19 19.52 -11.29 -28.84
N MET A 20 19.68 -10.25 -29.65
CA MET A 20 19.25 -8.88 -29.32
C MET A 20 17.77 -8.61 -29.59
N ALA A 21 17.10 -9.45 -30.39
CA ALA A 21 15.66 -9.26 -30.71
C ALA A 21 14.72 -9.81 -29.63
N VAL A 22 15.21 -10.61 -28.69
CA VAL A 22 14.37 -11.21 -27.63
C VAL A 22 14.27 -10.31 -26.37
N PHE A 23 15.10 -9.26 -26.25
CA PHE A 23 15.06 -8.36 -25.10
C PHE A 23 14.13 -7.14 -25.23
N ALA A 24 13.47 -6.97 -26.38
CA ALA A 24 12.63 -5.79 -26.63
C ALA A 24 11.12 -6.00 -26.44
N LEU A 25 10.67 -7.15 -25.93
CA LEU A 25 9.23 -7.46 -25.75
C LEU A 25 8.81 -7.66 -24.28
N ALA A 26 9.65 -7.26 -23.33
CA ALA A 26 9.36 -7.37 -21.89
C ALA A 26 9.11 -6.01 -21.21
N ALA A 27 8.57 -5.02 -21.93
CA ALA A 27 8.28 -3.71 -21.36
C ALA A 27 6.87 -3.25 -21.75
N CYS A 28 5.85 -4.01 -21.39
CA CYS A 28 4.46 -3.57 -21.22
C CYS A 28 3.69 -4.67 -20.47
N GLY A 29 4.15 -5.02 -19.28
CA GLY A 29 3.34 -5.68 -18.28
C GLY A 29 3.03 -4.62 -17.23
N LYS A 30 1.76 -4.29 -17.01
CA LYS A 30 1.34 -3.77 -15.71
C LYS A 30 2.02 -4.69 -14.70
N LYS A 31 2.94 -4.17 -13.92
CA LYS A 31 3.28 -4.80 -12.66
C LYS A 31 2.01 -4.70 -11.81
N ASP A 32 1.24 -5.76 -11.76
CA ASP A 32 0.51 -6.07 -10.55
C ASP A 32 1.61 -6.26 -9.50
N ASP A 33 1.91 -5.20 -8.77
CA ASP A 33 2.67 -5.31 -7.55
C ASP A 33 1.76 -6.08 -6.61
N GLY A 34 1.90 -7.42 -6.62
CA GLY A 34 1.16 -8.36 -5.77
C GLY A 34 1.54 -8.23 -4.29
N GLY A 35 1.81 -7.01 -3.83
CA GLY A 35 1.86 -6.64 -2.44
C GLY A 35 0.44 -6.63 -1.89
N SER A 36 0.21 -7.35 -0.79
CA SER A 36 -1.07 -7.32 -0.10
C SER A 36 -1.34 -5.90 0.37
N PHE A 37 -2.49 -5.31 -0.04
CA PHE A 37 -2.89 -3.97 0.38
C PHE A 37 -3.23 -3.94 1.87
N GLY A 38 -2.61 -3.04 2.63
CA GLY A 38 -2.87 -2.88 4.05
C GLY A 38 -1.63 -2.42 4.82
N PHE A 39 -1.82 -2.22 6.11
CA PHE A 39 -0.77 -1.87 7.05
C PHE A 39 -0.18 -3.12 7.71
N ASN A 40 1.13 -3.31 7.61
CA ASN A 40 1.83 -4.39 8.30
C ASN A 40 2.45 -3.85 9.60
N ASN A 41 1.97 -4.35 10.76
CA ASN A 41 2.49 -3.95 12.07
C ASN A 41 3.80 -4.68 12.47
N GLY A 42 4.36 -5.48 11.56
CA GLY A 42 5.52 -6.33 11.78
C GLY A 42 5.18 -7.80 12.09
N SER A 43 3.93 -8.10 12.40
CA SER A 43 3.43 -9.45 12.71
C SER A 43 2.20 -9.81 11.89
N VAL A 44 1.30 -8.86 11.69
CA VAL A 44 -0.01 -9.03 11.03
C VAL A 44 -0.18 -7.95 9.95
N LEU A 45 -0.78 -8.33 8.84
CA LEU A 45 -1.27 -7.39 7.83
C LEU A 45 -2.71 -6.98 8.19
N LEU A 46 -2.91 -5.70 8.42
CA LEU A 46 -4.20 -5.10 8.75
C LEU A 46 -4.79 -4.48 7.48
N THR A 47 -5.82 -5.11 6.94
CA THR A 47 -6.45 -4.72 5.67
C THR A 47 -7.82 -4.11 5.93
N PRO A 48 -8.13 -2.89 5.46
CA PRO A 48 -9.48 -2.34 5.52
C PRO A 48 -10.51 -3.30 4.93
N GLY A 49 -11.63 -3.48 5.64
CA GLY A 49 -12.71 -4.41 5.28
C GLY A 49 -12.54 -5.83 5.76
N GLU A 50 -11.43 -6.19 6.41
CA GLU A 50 -11.27 -7.47 7.07
C GLU A 50 -11.73 -7.42 8.52
N LYS A 51 -12.11 -8.60 9.05
CA LYS A 51 -12.54 -8.76 10.44
C LYS A 51 -11.35 -8.51 11.38
N PHE A 52 -11.62 -7.89 12.52
CA PHE A 52 -10.60 -7.48 13.47
C PHE A 52 -11.00 -7.83 14.90
N SER A 53 -10.02 -8.26 15.68
CA SER A 53 -10.07 -8.31 17.14
C SER A 53 -8.73 -7.85 17.70
N ALA A 54 -8.76 -7.05 18.76
CA ALA A 54 -7.53 -6.65 19.46
C ALA A 54 -6.81 -7.82 20.14
N ASP A 55 -7.53 -8.95 20.33
CA ASP A 55 -7.00 -10.19 20.91
C ASP A 55 -6.42 -11.15 19.84
N ASP A 56 -6.44 -10.77 18.56
CA ASP A 56 -5.90 -11.61 17.49
C ASP A 56 -4.37 -11.79 17.64
N GLU A 57 -3.88 -12.97 17.25
CA GLU A 57 -2.46 -13.30 17.32
C GLU A 57 -1.63 -12.31 16.52
N GLY A 58 -0.57 -11.75 17.12
CA GLY A 58 0.31 -10.78 16.50
C GLY A 58 -0.10 -9.32 16.73
N MET A 59 -1.23 -9.06 17.41
CA MET A 59 -1.57 -7.72 17.86
C MET A 59 -0.79 -7.36 19.12
N PRO A 60 -0.22 -6.14 19.22
CA PRO A 60 0.39 -5.66 20.46
C PRO A 60 -0.67 -5.28 21.50
N GLU A 61 -0.23 -4.97 22.72
CA GLU A 61 -1.13 -4.46 23.75
C GLU A 61 -1.75 -3.11 23.32
N THR A 62 -3.07 -3.00 23.47
CA THR A 62 -3.81 -1.77 23.19
C THR A 62 -3.49 -0.72 24.27
N LEU A 63 -2.97 0.44 23.86
CA LEU A 63 -2.63 1.53 24.77
C LEU A 63 -3.87 2.34 25.18
N GLN A 64 -4.81 2.54 24.24
CA GLN A 64 -6.06 3.24 24.49
C GLN A 64 -7.19 2.63 23.66
N TYR A 65 -8.38 2.61 24.24
CA TYR A 65 -9.61 2.12 23.60
C TYR A 65 -10.72 3.14 23.78
N MET A 66 -11.46 3.40 22.69
CA MET A 66 -12.68 4.22 22.69
C MET A 66 -13.75 3.56 21.83
N GLU A 67 -15.03 3.82 22.16
CA GLU A 67 -16.16 3.40 21.35
C GLU A 67 -17.26 4.47 21.34
N ALA A 68 -18.01 4.52 20.24
CA ALA A 68 -19.16 5.41 20.08
C ALA A 68 -20.21 4.75 19.20
N ALA A 69 -21.47 5.18 19.34
CA ALA A 69 -22.54 4.71 18.47
C ALA A 69 -22.20 5.01 17.00
N SER A 70 -22.27 3.97 16.15
CA SER A 70 -22.01 4.13 14.72
C SER A 70 -23.08 5.02 14.07
N CYS A 71 -22.61 5.88 13.15
CA CYS A 71 -23.52 6.71 12.36
C CYS A 71 -24.15 5.97 11.18
N TYR A 72 -23.57 4.84 10.77
CA TYR A 72 -23.96 4.11 9.55
C TYR A 72 -24.50 2.70 9.82
N PHE A 73 -24.14 2.09 10.95
CA PHE A 73 -24.45 0.70 11.26
C PHE A 73 -25.13 0.58 12.63
N GLU A 74 -25.86 -0.50 12.86
CA GLU A 74 -26.28 -0.88 14.22
C GLU A 74 -25.09 -1.38 15.00
N GLY A 75 -24.73 -0.71 16.12
CA GLY A 75 -23.61 -1.07 16.98
C GLY A 75 -22.68 0.09 17.28
N LEU A 76 -21.43 -0.24 17.62
CA LEU A 76 -20.43 0.74 18.03
C LEU A 76 -19.26 0.75 17.07
N ASP A 77 -18.88 1.93 16.59
CA ASP A 77 -17.57 2.15 15.98
C ASP A 77 -16.54 2.19 17.11
N LYS A 78 -15.39 1.57 16.90
CA LYS A 78 -14.35 1.44 17.92
C LYS A 78 -13.01 1.96 17.40
N VAL A 79 -12.23 2.56 18.30
CA VAL A 79 -10.88 3.02 18.03
C VAL A 79 -9.92 2.36 18.99
N PHE A 80 -8.90 1.71 18.46
CA PHE A 80 -7.82 1.07 19.19
C PHE A 80 -6.51 1.79 18.90
N THR A 81 -5.89 2.39 19.90
CA THR A 81 -4.63 3.10 19.77
C THR A 81 -3.47 2.20 20.19
N TYR A 82 -2.47 2.13 19.36
CA TYR A 82 -1.22 1.41 19.54
C TYR A 82 -0.02 2.37 19.48
N ASP A 83 1.17 1.86 19.66
CA ASP A 83 2.39 2.68 19.53
C ASP A 83 2.61 3.09 18.05
N GLY A 84 2.29 4.35 17.77
CA GLY A 84 2.47 4.97 16.46
C GLY A 84 1.40 4.72 15.41
N TYR A 85 0.31 4.03 15.74
CA TYR A 85 -0.84 3.88 14.84
C TYR A 85 -2.16 3.66 15.59
N GLU A 86 -3.28 3.88 14.89
CA GLU A 86 -4.63 3.64 15.38
C GLU A 86 -5.41 2.79 14.38
N ILE A 87 -6.31 1.94 14.88
CA ILE A 87 -7.26 1.18 14.08
C ILE A 87 -8.67 1.64 14.43
N THR A 88 -9.40 2.08 13.42
CA THR A 88 -10.85 2.33 13.54
C THR A 88 -11.61 1.17 12.92
N THR A 89 -12.62 0.68 13.64
CA THR A 89 -13.48 -0.39 13.17
C THR A 89 -14.93 0.04 13.07
N TYR A 90 -15.69 -0.63 12.22
CA TYR A 90 -17.13 -0.53 12.13
C TYR A 90 -17.80 -1.88 12.43
N PRO A 91 -19.01 -1.89 13.03
CA PRO A 91 -19.68 -3.12 13.43
C PRO A 91 -20.38 -3.80 12.25
N LYS A 92 -20.34 -5.13 12.23
CA LYS A 92 -21.26 -6.00 11.47
C LYS A 92 -21.90 -7.02 12.42
N THR A 93 -22.84 -7.80 11.90
CA THR A 93 -23.59 -8.80 12.70
C THR A 93 -22.72 -9.88 13.31
N ASP A 94 -21.53 -10.13 12.75
CA ASP A 94 -20.61 -11.20 13.16
C ASP A 94 -19.30 -10.69 13.76
N GLY A 95 -19.17 -9.38 13.99
CA GLY A 95 -18.01 -8.76 14.64
C GLY A 95 -17.64 -7.40 14.09
N ASP A 96 -16.46 -6.93 14.46
CA ASP A 96 -15.91 -5.65 14.04
C ASP A 96 -15.01 -5.83 12.81
N TYR A 97 -15.02 -4.84 11.94
CA TYR A 97 -14.25 -4.84 10.69
C TYR A 97 -13.42 -3.57 10.58
N ILE A 98 -12.21 -3.66 10.11
CA ILE A 98 -11.31 -2.51 9.93
C ILE A 98 -11.92 -1.55 8.92
N GLN A 99 -12.13 -0.30 9.33
CA GLN A 99 -12.47 0.80 8.44
C GLN A 99 -11.22 1.56 8.01
N ASP A 100 -10.34 1.84 8.97
CA ASP A 100 -9.16 2.66 8.77
C ASP A 100 -8.01 2.20 9.67
N VAL A 101 -6.79 2.31 9.17
CA VAL A 101 -5.56 2.22 9.96
C VAL A 101 -4.75 3.49 9.73
N ASN A 102 -4.70 4.36 10.72
CA ASN A 102 -3.98 5.63 10.68
C ASN A 102 -2.61 5.50 11.31
N VAL A 103 -1.55 5.94 10.65
CA VAL A 103 -0.15 5.85 11.09
C VAL A 103 0.42 7.24 11.30
N SER A 104 0.84 7.54 12.53
CA SER A 104 1.42 8.81 12.94
C SER A 104 2.90 8.72 13.36
N SER A 105 3.48 7.53 13.39
CA SER A 105 4.88 7.31 13.74
C SER A 105 5.83 7.76 12.63
N GLU A 106 6.89 8.48 13.01
CA GLU A 106 7.96 8.86 12.09
C GLU A 106 8.86 7.68 11.68
N THR A 107 8.81 6.58 12.42
CA THR A 107 9.65 5.40 12.17
C THR A 107 9.00 4.34 11.32
N ILE A 108 7.67 4.36 11.22
CA ILE A 108 6.90 3.40 10.43
C ILE A 108 6.77 3.93 8.99
N ARG A 109 7.03 3.07 8.02
CA ARG A 109 6.98 3.38 6.58
C ARG A 109 6.06 2.43 5.86
N THR A 110 5.49 2.88 4.74
CA THR A 110 4.80 2.00 3.81
C THR A 110 5.78 1.00 3.18
N ASP A 111 5.28 -0.02 2.52
CA ASP A 111 6.06 -0.97 1.72
C ASP A 111 6.91 -0.30 0.63
N LYS A 112 6.51 0.90 0.18
CA LYS A 112 7.24 1.74 -0.78
C LYS A 112 8.20 2.74 -0.13
N GLY A 113 8.37 2.67 1.21
CA GLY A 113 9.37 3.43 1.95
C GLY A 113 9.00 4.86 2.31
N VAL A 114 7.79 5.34 1.99
CA VAL A 114 7.30 6.67 2.37
C VAL A 114 6.49 6.62 3.66
N GLY A 115 6.35 7.76 4.34
CA GLY A 115 5.61 7.86 5.61
C GLY A 115 5.71 9.26 6.19
N VAL A 116 5.47 9.41 7.49
CA VAL A 116 5.55 10.69 8.19
C VAL A 116 6.91 11.35 7.94
N GLY A 117 6.91 12.64 7.57
CA GLY A 117 8.11 13.40 7.20
C GLY A 117 8.53 13.29 5.73
N SER A 118 7.93 12.40 4.92
CA SER A 118 8.14 12.37 3.47
C SER A 118 7.49 13.60 2.80
N THR A 119 8.03 14.02 1.66
CA THR A 119 7.47 15.10 0.85
C THR A 119 6.43 14.58 -0.15
N LEU A 120 5.65 15.48 -0.76
CA LEU A 120 4.76 15.13 -1.87
C LEU A 120 5.57 14.52 -3.05
N GLU A 121 6.77 15.03 -3.30
CA GLU A 121 7.65 14.50 -4.38
C GLU A 121 8.05 13.04 -4.08
N ASP A 122 8.36 12.70 -2.82
CA ASP A 122 8.67 11.32 -2.41
C ASP A 122 7.47 10.39 -2.64
N ILE A 123 6.23 10.87 -2.31
CA ILE A 123 5.01 10.10 -2.53
C ILE A 123 4.76 9.91 -4.02
N GLU A 124 4.86 10.95 -4.84
CA GLU A 124 4.69 10.87 -6.29
C GLU A 124 5.72 9.95 -6.95
N ALA A 125 6.95 9.93 -6.44
CA ALA A 125 7.98 9.00 -6.91
C ALA A 125 7.63 7.53 -6.58
N ALA A 126 7.00 7.26 -5.43
CA ALA A 126 6.66 5.93 -4.95
C ALA A 126 5.33 5.41 -5.51
N TYR A 127 4.30 6.25 -5.59
CA TYR A 127 2.92 5.88 -5.93
C TYR A 127 2.43 6.43 -7.27
N GLY A 128 3.17 7.36 -7.89
CA GLY A 128 2.76 8.03 -9.13
C GLY A 128 1.92 9.28 -8.86
N LYS A 129 1.28 9.80 -9.92
CA LYS A 129 0.48 11.04 -9.86
C LYS A 129 -1.02 10.81 -10.06
N ASP A 130 -1.44 9.54 -10.02
CA ASP A 130 -2.86 9.18 -10.17
C ASP A 130 -3.50 9.08 -8.78
N TYR A 131 -3.79 10.24 -8.20
CA TYR A 131 -4.41 10.39 -6.89
C TYR A 131 -5.59 11.38 -6.92
N THR A 132 -6.49 11.24 -5.97
CA THR A 132 -7.55 12.19 -5.66
C THR A 132 -7.11 13.10 -4.52
N VAL A 133 -7.45 14.40 -4.59
CA VAL A 133 -7.15 15.36 -3.53
C VAL A 133 -8.45 15.86 -2.90
N SER A 134 -8.58 15.65 -1.59
CA SER A 134 -9.64 16.22 -0.77
C SER A 134 -9.03 17.08 0.33
N GLY A 135 -9.03 18.40 0.13
CA GLY A 135 -8.37 19.34 1.03
C GLY A 135 -6.85 19.15 1.07
N LYS A 136 -6.34 18.52 2.12
CA LYS A 136 -4.92 18.19 2.31
C LYS A 136 -4.65 16.69 2.29
N MET A 137 -5.66 15.89 1.99
CA MET A 137 -5.59 14.46 1.87
C MET A 137 -5.33 14.09 0.42
N TYR A 138 -4.31 13.28 0.17
CA TYR A 138 -3.94 12.70 -1.13
C TYR A 138 -4.24 11.21 -1.07
N GLU A 139 -5.21 10.73 -1.87
CA GLU A 139 -5.77 9.38 -1.82
C GLU A 139 -5.43 8.62 -3.09
N TYR A 140 -4.82 7.45 -2.93
CA TYR A 140 -4.50 6.51 -3.99
C TYR A 140 -5.39 5.29 -3.86
N TYR A 141 -6.38 5.17 -4.73
CA TYR A 141 -7.33 4.07 -4.71
C TYR A 141 -6.71 2.78 -5.24
N GLN A 142 -6.83 1.70 -4.45
CA GLN A 142 -6.47 0.35 -4.84
C GLN A 142 -7.59 -0.31 -5.65
N ASP A 143 -8.84 -0.06 -5.24
CA ASP A 143 -10.07 -0.50 -5.89
C ASP A 143 -11.17 0.58 -5.71
N ASP A 144 -12.44 0.24 -5.98
CA ASP A 144 -13.55 1.20 -5.88
C ASP A 144 -13.84 1.68 -4.45
N THR A 145 -13.24 1.07 -3.43
CA THR A 145 -13.54 1.35 -2.02
C THR A 145 -12.31 1.53 -1.15
N LYS A 146 -11.21 0.86 -1.44
CA LYS A 146 -10.01 0.85 -0.61
C LYS A 146 -8.95 1.79 -1.15
N TYR A 147 -8.32 2.55 -0.26
CA TYR A 147 -7.30 3.52 -0.62
C TYR A 147 -6.21 3.64 0.46
N ILE A 148 -5.01 4.00 0.03
CA ILE A 148 -3.99 4.57 0.91
C ILE A 148 -4.06 6.09 0.81
N TYR A 149 -3.94 6.79 1.94
CA TYR A 149 -3.98 8.24 1.96
C TYR A 149 -2.79 8.83 2.72
N PHE A 150 -2.44 10.07 2.34
CA PHE A 150 -1.41 10.87 2.97
C PHE A 150 -1.98 12.25 3.30
N PHE A 151 -1.95 12.65 4.58
CA PHE A 151 -2.28 14.01 4.97
C PHE A 151 -1.03 14.86 4.92
N ILE A 152 -1.02 15.88 4.04
CA ILE A 152 0.13 16.72 3.74
C ILE A 152 -0.12 18.14 4.24
N LEU A 153 0.80 18.64 5.06
CA LEU A 153 0.81 20.02 5.54
C LEU A 153 2.21 20.60 5.35
N ASN A 154 2.30 21.79 4.71
CA ASN A 154 3.58 22.44 4.38
C ASN A 154 4.53 21.51 3.60
N ASP A 155 4.00 20.81 2.60
CA ASP A 155 4.70 19.87 1.72
C ASP A 155 5.29 18.63 2.43
N VAL A 156 4.86 18.35 3.66
CA VAL A 156 5.34 17.21 4.46
C VAL A 156 4.17 16.39 4.99
N VAL A 157 4.28 15.07 4.87
CA VAL A 157 3.33 14.11 5.45
C VAL A 157 3.32 14.22 6.96
N GLN A 158 2.16 14.47 7.54
CA GLN A 158 1.93 14.49 8.98
C GLN A 158 1.47 13.14 9.52
N TYR A 159 0.64 12.45 8.74
CA TYR A 159 0.20 11.09 8.98
C TYR A 159 -0.24 10.47 7.65
N TYR A 160 -0.32 9.16 7.60
CA TYR A 160 -0.85 8.42 6.47
C TYR A 160 -1.68 7.24 6.96
N GLY A 161 -2.43 6.60 6.09
CA GLY A 161 -3.20 5.43 6.49
C GLY A 161 -3.76 4.66 5.32
N TYR A 162 -4.40 3.56 5.69
CA TYR A 162 -5.11 2.67 4.78
C TYR A 162 -6.58 2.67 5.19
N GLY A 163 -7.43 3.13 4.30
CA GLY A 163 -8.84 3.29 4.58
C GLY A 163 -9.73 2.60 3.56
N MET A 164 -11.02 2.58 3.90
CA MET A 164 -12.07 2.19 2.96
C MET A 164 -13.32 3.04 3.11
N ASP A 165 -14.00 3.23 1.99
CA ASP A 165 -15.35 3.79 1.98
C ASP A 165 -16.35 2.73 2.47
N VAL A 166 -17.01 3.01 3.58
CA VAL A 166 -18.14 2.22 4.08
C VAL A 166 -19.45 2.84 3.59
N LYS A 167 -20.29 2.02 2.93
CA LYS A 167 -21.59 2.45 2.37
C LYS A 167 -22.70 1.61 2.95
#